data_666cd13e8eb6b88bdb084c8d80f87f83
#
_entry.id   666cd13e8eb6b88bdb084c8d80f87f83
#
_cell.length_a   1.000
_cell.length_b   1.000
_cell.length_c   1.000
_cell.angle_alpha   90.00
_cell.angle_beta   90.00
_cell.angle_gamma   90.00
#
_symmetry.space_group_name_H-M   'P 1'
#
loop_
_entity.id
_entity.type
_entity.pdbx_description
1 polymer ?
#
loop_
_entity_poly.entity_id
_entity_poly.type
_entity_poly.pdbx_seq_one_letter_code
_entity_poly.pdbx_strand_id
1 'polypeptide(L)'
;MAENLERVAERVFLVVVDESPEMRNALRYACRRAKRTGGRVALLYVMPPPEGQQWGAVVDLMREEARNEAEQVVARYADIAATLTGQPPAIYIREGKSRDELIKLLNEDRSICVLVLGASSSGEGPGPLVTAFTRAGSGLRIPLTIVPGALSEAEIDAIS
;
A
#
# COMPACT_ATOMS: atom_id res chain seq x y z
N MET A 1 21.39 -28.40 -21.51
CA MET A 1 21.85 -27.28 -20.68
C MET A 1 20.63 -26.57 -20.14
N ALA A 2 20.36 -26.74 -18.89
CA ALA A 2 19.30 -25.99 -18.26
C ALA A 2 19.77 -24.54 -18.14
N GLU A 3 19.19 -23.65 -18.90
CA GLU A 3 19.22 -22.25 -18.59
C GLU A 3 18.41 -22.07 -17.31
N ASN A 4 19.06 -22.23 -16.19
CA ASN A 4 18.58 -21.73 -14.93
C ASN A 4 18.82 -20.21 -14.97
N LEU A 5 18.05 -19.54 -15.81
CA LEU A 5 17.78 -18.13 -15.64
C LEU A 5 17.06 -18.06 -14.30
N GLU A 6 17.82 -17.83 -13.22
CA GLU A 6 17.25 -17.29 -12.02
C GLU A 6 16.37 -16.13 -12.44
N ARG A 7 15.07 -16.37 -12.52
CA ARG A 7 14.10 -15.29 -12.59
C ARG A 7 14.42 -14.45 -11.38
N VAL A 8 15.08 -13.33 -11.61
CA VAL A 8 15.23 -12.31 -10.58
C VAL A 8 13.80 -12.05 -10.10
N ALA A 9 13.51 -12.49 -8.87
CA ALA A 9 12.18 -12.37 -8.33
C ALA A 9 11.77 -10.91 -8.43
N GLU A 10 10.64 -10.66 -9.07
CA GLU A 10 10.11 -9.31 -9.26
C GLU A 10 9.99 -8.63 -7.88
N ARG A 11 10.60 -7.46 -7.75
CA ARG A 11 10.52 -6.68 -6.49
C ARG A 11 9.20 -5.97 -6.43
N VAL A 12 8.37 -6.34 -5.47
CA VAL A 12 7.06 -5.72 -5.27
C VAL A 12 7.12 -4.75 -4.08
N PHE A 13 6.80 -3.50 -4.35
CA PHE A 13 6.70 -2.43 -3.37
C PHE A 13 5.22 -2.25 -3.00
N LEU A 14 4.87 -2.50 -1.74
CA LEU A 14 3.50 -2.37 -1.27
C LEU A 14 3.24 -0.96 -0.73
N VAL A 15 2.18 -0.33 -1.21
CA VAL A 15 1.66 0.95 -0.71
C VAL A 15 0.26 0.73 -0.16
N VAL A 16 -0.02 1.26 1.03
CA VAL A 16 -1.36 1.25 1.61
C VAL A 16 -2.10 2.51 1.18
N VAL A 17 -3.22 2.33 0.51
CA VAL A 17 -4.05 3.43 0.01
C VAL A 17 -5.05 3.84 1.09
N ASP A 18 -4.88 5.02 1.67
CA ASP A 18 -5.73 5.57 2.74
C ASP A 18 -6.23 6.98 2.47
N GLU A 19 -5.97 7.49 1.27
CA GLU A 19 -6.31 8.84 0.81
C GLU A 19 -5.69 9.99 1.64
N SER A 20 -4.78 9.73 2.55
CA SER A 20 -4.03 10.77 3.24
C SER A 20 -3.09 11.51 2.28
N PRO A 21 -2.76 12.80 2.56
CA PRO A 21 -1.82 13.53 1.72
C PRO A 21 -0.45 12.86 1.59
N GLU A 22 0.07 12.31 2.69
CA GLU A 22 1.37 11.63 2.76
C GLU A 22 1.39 10.30 1.99
N MET A 23 0.25 9.67 1.77
CA MET A 23 0.15 8.45 0.97
C MET A 23 0.55 8.71 -0.48
N ARG A 24 0.24 9.86 -1.03
CA ARG A 24 0.65 10.24 -2.40
C ARG A 24 2.16 10.29 -2.54
N ASN A 25 2.86 10.76 -1.50
CA ASN A 25 4.33 10.77 -1.46
C ASN A 25 4.89 9.34 -1.42
N ALA A 26 4.31 8.48 -0.60
CA ALA A 26 4.66 7.07 -0.55
C ALA A 26 4.45 6.37 -1.90
N LEU A 27 3.32 6.62 -2.55
CA LEU A 27 3.01 6.06 -3.87
C LEU A 27 4.02 6.51 -4.92
N ARG A 28 4.31 7.80 -4.99
CA ARG A 28 5.29 8.32 -5.95
C ARG A 28 6.66 7.72 -5.74
N TYR A 29 7.13 7.67 -4.50
CA TYR A 29 8.40 7.05 -4.15
C TYR A 29 8.44 5.57 -4.59
N ALA A 30 7.43 4.80 -4.24
CA ALA A 30 7.34 3.39 -4.59
C ALA A 30 7.33 3.17 -6.12
N CYS A 31 6.56 3.97 -6.85
CA CYS A 31 6.49 3.91 -8.30
C CYS A 31 7.83 4.21 -8.96
N ARG A 32 8.52 5.25 -8.50
CA ARG A 32 9.84 5.63 -9.00
C ARG A 32 10.88 4.54 -8.72
N ARG A 33 10.86 3.97 -7.51
CA ARG A 33 11.75 2.87 -7.14
C ARG A 33 11.47 1.62 -7.96
N ALA A 34 10.20 1.25 -8.12
CA ALA A 34 9.80 0.11 -8.92
C ALA A 34 10.30 0.26 -10.37
N LYS A 35 10.07 1.41 -10.97
CA LYS A 35 10.54 1.68 -12.35
C LYS A 35 12.05 1.56 -12.49
N ARG A 36 12.82 2.11 -11.54
CA ARG A 36 14.29 2.07 -11.58
C ARG A 36 14.89 0.70 -11.32
N THR A 37 14.18 -0.15 -10.60
CA THR A 37 14.68 -1.48 -10.22
C THR A 37 14.08 -2.61 -11.05
N GLY A 38 13.22 -2.29 -12.02
CA GLY A 38 12.48 -3.30 -12.79
C GLY A 38 11.43 -4.04 -11.97
N GLY A 39 10.99 -3.44 -10.87
CA GLY A 39 10.00 -4.00 -9.97
C GLY A 39 8.57 -3.60 -10.31
N ARG A 40 7.66 -3.89 -9.38
CA ARG A 40 6.23 -3.64 -9.50
C ARG A 40 5.69 -3.00 -8.23
N VAL A 41 4.61 -2.23 -8.35
CA VAL A 41 3.86 -1.70 -7.21
C VAL A 41 2.64 -2.56 -6.94
N ALA A 42 2.33 -2.78 -5.67
CA ALA A 42 1.08 -3.33 -5.20
C ALA A 42 0.38 -2.29 -4.33
N LEU A 43 -0.93 -2.20 -4.46
CA LEU A 43 -1.79 -1.31 -3.68
C LEU A 43 -2.68 -2.14 -2.77
N LEU A 44 -2.72 -1.78 -1.48
CA LEU A 44 -3.63 -2.37 -0.51
C LEU A 44 -4.60 -1.29 -0.02
N TYR A 45 -5.88 -1.57 -0.13
CA TYR A 45 -6.95 -0.79 0.48
C TYR A 45 -7.66 -1.66 1.51
N VAL A 46 -7.75 -1.19 2.75
CA VAL A 46 -8.45 -1.90 3.83
C VAL A 46 -9.71 -1.15 4.19
N MET A 47 -10.85 -1.79 3.95
CA MET A 47 -12.14 -1.29 4.37
C MET A 47 -12.34 -1.58 5.86
N PRO A 48 -12.81 -0.60 6.66
CA PRO A 48 -13.18 -0.91 8.03
C PRO A 48 -14.35 -1.88 8.06
N PRO A 49 -14.42 -2.79 9.07
CA PRO A 49 -15.55 -3.68 9.21
C PRO A 49 -16.82 -2.86 9.50
N PRO A 50 -18.02 -3.34 9.10
CA PRO A 50 -19.27 -2.68 9.42
C PRO A 50 -19.43 -2.50 10.94
N GLU A 51 -19.75 -1.29 11.38
CA GLU A 51 -19.99 -0.96 12.79
C GLU A 51 -21.46 -1.15 13.14
N GLY A 52 -21.70 -1.56 14.40
CA GLY A 52 -23.02 -1.64 15.00
C GLY A 52 -23.75 -2.96 14.77
N GLN A 53 -24.90 -3.10 15.50
CA GLN A 53 -25.80 -4.24 15.38
C GLN A 53 -26.76 -4.00 14.20
N GLN A 54 -26.38 -4.46 13.02
CA GLN A 54 -27.19 -4.33 11.83
C GLN A 54 -27.67 -5.68 11.33
N TRP A 55 -28.87 -5.71 10.76
CA TRP A 55 -29.48 -6.93 10.23
C TRP A 55 -28.82 -7.32 8.90
N GLY A 56 -28.73 -8.62 8.64
CA GLY A 56 -27.95 -9.20 7.55
C GLY A 56 -28.07 -8.52 6.19
N ALA A 57 -29.30 -8.22 5.73
CA ALA A 57 -29.51 -7.59 4.43
C ALA A 57 -28.97 -6.15 4.35
N VAL A 58 -29.04 -5.38 5.45
CA VAL A 58 -28.49 -4.01 5.52
C VAL A 58 -26.97 -4.06 5.57
N VAL A 59 -26.40 -5.00 6.32
CA VAL A 59 -24.94 -5.19 6.38
C VAL A 59 -24.39 -5.57 5.01
N ASP A 60 -25.07 -6.48 4.30
CA ASP A 60 -24.65 -6.89 2.95
C ASP A 60 -24.68 -5.73 1.96
N LEU A 61 -25.71 -4.89 2.01
CA LEU A 61 -25.79 -3.69 1.18
C LEU A 61 -24.67 -2.70 1.51
N MET A 62 -24.40 -2.48 2.77
CA MET A 62 -23.33 -1.58 3.21
C MET A 62 -21.94 -2.07 2.78
N ARG A 63 -21.69 -3.38 2.83
CA ARG A 63 -20.45 -3.99 2.33
C ARG A 63 -20.30 -3.82 0.83
N GLU A 64 -21.39 -4.01 0.08
CA GLU A 64 -21.38 -3.82 -1.37
C GLU A 64 -21.07 -2.37 -1.75
N GLU A 65 -21.70 -1.41 -1.09
CA GLU A 65 -21.45 0.02 -1.29
C GLU A 65 -20.00 0.40 -0.92
N ALA A 66 -19.51 -0.09 0.23
CA ALA A 66 -18.14 0.15 0.66
C ALA A 66 -17.13 -0.47 -0.31
N ARG A 67 -17.41 -1.64 -0.84
CA ARG A 67 -16.57 -2.29 -1.84
C ARG A 67 -16.52 -1.53 -3.14
N ASN A 68 -17.66 -1.04 -3.62
CA ASN A 68 -17.72 -0.23 -4.82
C ASN A 68 -16.94 1.08 -4.66
N GLU A 69 -17.05 1.73 -3.52
CA GLU A 69 -16.26 2.92 -3.20
C GLU A 69 -14.76 2.61 -3.15
N ALA A 70 -14.38 1.52 -2.49
CA ALA A 70 -12.99 1.08 -2.43
C ALA A 70 -12.40 0.83 -3.82
N GLU A 71 -13.13 0.17 -4.69
CA GLU A 71 -12.71 -0.09 -6.08
C GLU A 71 -12.51 1.21 -6.86
N GLN A 72 -13.36 2.20 -6.68
CA GLN A 72 -13.23 3.51 -7.32
C GLN A 72 -12.01 4.29 -6.80
N VAL A 73 -11.78 4.28 -5.49
CA VAL A 73 -10.62 4.93 -4.89
C VAL A 73 -9.33 4.31 -5.38
N VAL A 74 -9.24 2.98 -5.31
CA VAL A 74 -8.03 2.25 -5.75
C VAL A 74 -7.78 2.44 -7.24
N ALA A 75 -8.83 2.48 -8.07
CA ALA A 75 -8.69 2.68 -9.50
C ALA A 75 -7.98 4.00 -9.83
N ARG A 76 -8.27 5.08 -9.11
CA ARG A 76 -7.60 6.37 -9.29
C ARG A 76 -6.10 6.28 -9.04
N TYR A 77 -5.72 5.63 -7.95
CA TYR A 77 -4.30 5.47 -7.61
C TYR A 77 -3.61 4.42 -8.49
N ALA A 78 -4.33 3.42 -8.95
CA ALA A 78 -3.82 2.46 -9.92
C ALA A 78 -3.47 3.13 -11.26
N ASP A 79 -4.28 4.08 -11.72
CA ASP A 79 -3.99 4.86 -12.93
C ASP A 79 -2.74 5.71 -12.76
N ILE A 80 -2.56 6.34 -11.61
CA ILE A 80 -1.33 7.09 -11.29
C ILE A 80 -0.11 6.15 -11.31
N ALA A 81 -0.22 5.00 -10.66
CA ALA A 81 0.86 4.02 -10.62
C ALA A 81 1.21 3.49 -12.01
N ALA A 82 0.21 3.17 -12.82
CA ALA A 82 0.42 2.71 -14.20
C ALA A 82 1.14 3.76 -15.06
N THR A 83 0.77 5.03 -14.91
CA THR A 83 1.43 6.14 -15.61
C THR A 83 2.88 6.30 -15.18
N LEU A 84 3.16 6.21 -13.88
CA LEU A 84 4.51 6.40 -13.35
C LEU A 84 5.45 5.22 -13.60
N THR A 85 4.92 4.00 -13.63
CA THR A 85 5.74 2.78 -13.77
C THR A 85 5.73 2.19 -15.16
N GLY A 86 4.71 2.50 -15.96
CA GLY A 86 4.50 1.90 -17.28
C GLY A 86 3.80 0.54 -17.25
N GLN A 87 3.35 0.07 -16.08
CA GLN A 87 2.60 -1.18 -15.94
C GLN A 87 1.55 -1.08 -14.84
N PRO A 88 0.43 -1.82 -14.96
CA PRO A 88 -0.61 -1.78 -13.92
C PRO A 88 -0.10 -2.39 -12.61
N PRO A 89 -0.47 -1.79 -11.46
CA PRO A 89 -0.12 -2.36 -10.16
C PRO A 89 -0.97 -3.58 -9.83
N ALA A 90 -0.48 -4.43 -8.93
CA ALA A 90 -1.34 -5.41 -8.26
C ALA A 90 -2.27 -4.67 -7.29
N ILE A 91 -3.50 -5.15 -7.16
CA ILE A 91 -4.52 -4.51 -6.31
C ILE A 91 -5.05 -5.53 -5.31
N TYR A 92 -5.07 -5.14 -4.04
CA TYR A 92 -5.65 -5.91 -2.94
C TYR A 92 -6.64 -5.05 -2.18
N ILE A 93 -7.87 -5.52 -2.05
CA ILE A 93 -8.91 -4.90 -1.25
C ILE A 93 -9.31 -5.88 -0.16
N ARG A 94 -9.19 -5.48 1.10
CA ARG A 94 -9.45 -6.30 2.27
C ARG A 94 -10.44 -5.58 3.19
N GLU A 95 -11.09 -6.32 4.07
CA GLU A 95 -11.96 -5.80 5.12
C GLU A 95 -11.40 -6.20 6.49
N GLY A 96 -11.24 -5.26 7.38
CA GLY A 96 -10.73 -5.51 8.71
C GLY A 96 -9.94 -4.34 9.27
N LYS A 97 -9.02 -4.65 10.16
CA LYS A 97 -8.07 -3.66 10.71
C LYS A 97 -6.85 -3.58 9.81
N SER A 98 -6.45 -2.37 9.45
CA SER A 98 -5.36 -2.14 8.49
C SER A 98 -4.07 -2.88 8.84
N ARG A 99 -3.64 -2.82 10.10
CA ARG A 99 -2.43 -3.53 10.56
C ARG A 99 -2.55 -5.04 10.36
N ASP A 100 -3.66 -5.63 10.79
CA ASP A 100 -3.85 -7.08 10.76
C ASP A 100 -3.97 -7.59 9.32
N GLU A 101 -4.72 -6.90 8.47
CA GLU A 101 -4.88 -7.26 7.07
C GLU A 101 -3.58 -7.10 6.27
N LEU A 102 -2.79 -6.10 6.61
CA LEU A 102 -1.47 -5.92 6.01
C LEU A 102 -0.55 -7.09 6.35
N ILE A 103 -0.49 -7.51 7.61
CA ILE A 103 0.32 -8.67 8.02
C ILE A 103 -0.16 -9.95 7.33
N LYS A 104 -1.46 -10.17 7.23
CA LYS A 104 -2.02 -11.31 6.49
C LYS A 104 -1.58 -11.30 5.03
N LEU A 105 -1.69 -10.17 4.36
CA LEU A 105 -1.27 -10.03 2.96
C LEU A 105 0.22 -10.35 2.79
N LEU A 106 1.08 -9.85 3.67
CA LEU A 106 2.51 -10.13 3.61
C LEU A 106 2.84 -11.61 3.79
N ASN A 107 2.01 -12.34 4.54
CA ASN A 107 2.16 -13.78 4.71
C ASN A 107 1.61 -14.58 3.52
N GLU A 108 0.59 -14.07 2.85
CA GLU A 108 -0.02 -14.69 1.66
C GLU A 108 0.80 -14.46 0.40
N ASP A 109 1.30 -13.24 0.20
CA ASP A 109 2.08 -12.86 -0.98
C ASP A 109 3.54 -12.58 -0.61
N ARG A 110 4.37 -13.58 -0.81
CA ARG A 110 5.81 -13.51 -0.52
C ARG A 110 6.63 -12.71 -1.54
N SER A 111 6.03 -12.32 -2.66
CA SER A 111 6.68 -11.45 -3.65
C SER A 111 6.81 -10.00 -3.16
N ILE A 112 6.00 -9.59 -2.19
CA ILE A 112 6.09 -8.27 -1.58
C ILE A 112 7.37 -8.21 -0.74
N CYS A 113 8.26 -7.30 -1.09
CA CYS A 113 9.60 -7.22 -0.49
C CYS A 113 9.89 -5.92 0.25
N VAL A 114 9.07 -4.88 0.06
CA VAL A 114 9.21 -3.60 0.77
C VAL A 114 7.82 -3.02 1.04
N LEU A 115 7.60 -2.56 2.27
CA LEU A 115 6.43 -1.76 2.62
C LEU A 115 6.83 -0.28 2.58
N VAL A 116 6.06 0.53 1.85
CA VAL A 116 6.28 1.98 1.74
C VAL A 116 5.12 2.71 2.37
N LEU A 117 5.38 3.47 3.41
CA LEU A 117 4.40 4.27 4.13
C LEU A 117 4.74 5.75 4.06
N GLY A 118 3.73 6.61 3.98
CA GLY A 118 3.88 8.04 4.15
C GLY A 118 3.81 8.42 5.64
N ALA A 119 4.67 9.33 6.06
CA ALA A 119 4.59 9.89 7.41
C ALA A 119 3.91 11.25 7.37
N SER A 120 2.88 11.43 8.21
CA SER A 120 2.20 12.71 8.32
C SER A 120 3.14 13.81 8.84
N SER A 121 3.02 15.00 8.27
CA SER A 121 3.75 16.21 8.70
C SER A 121 2.87 17.18 9.51
N SER A 122 1.66 16.77 9.89
CA SER A 122 0.67 17.63 10.55
C SER A 122 1.00 18.00 12.00
N GLY A 123 1.98 17.35 12.63
CA GLY A 123 2.32 17.55 14.04
C GLY A 123 1.52 16.68 15.03
N GLU A 124 0.57 15.91 14.55
CA GLU A 124 -0.23 14.97 15.36
C GLU A 124 0.36 13.55 15.39
N GLY A 125 1.62 13.41 15.02
CA GLY A 125 2.30 12.14 14.90
C GLY A 125 2.35 11.63 13.45
N PRO A 126 3.17 10.60 13.18
CA PRO A 126 3.46 10.14 11.81
C PRO A 126 2.33 9.34 11.16
N GLY A 127 1.29 9.00 11.91
CA GLY A 127 0.18 8.17 11.46
C GLY A 127 0.14 6.79 12.11
N PRO A 128 -1.03 6.11 12.08
CA PRO A 128 -1.25 4.87 12.83
C PRO A 128 -0.40 3.70 12.35
N LEU A 129 -0.20 3.54 11.05
CA LEU A 129 0.61 2.44 10.52
C LEU A 129 2.10 2.65 10.77
N VAL A 130 2.61 3.86 10.59
CA VAL A 130 4.00 4.18 10.93
C VAL A 130 4.24 3.91 12.41
N THR A 131 3.35 4.35 13.28
CA THR A 131 3.43 4.09 14.72
C THR A 131 3.41 2.60 15.02
N ALA A 132 2.51 1.85 14.41
CA ALA A 132 2.36 0.41 14.64
C ALA A 132 3.60 -0.39 14.22
N PHE A 133 4.21 -0.06 13.08
CA PHE A 133 5.30 -0.84 12.51
C PHE A 133 6.72 -0.37 12.90
N THR A 134 6.84 0.76 13.57
CA THR A 134 8.13 1.22 14.11
C THR A 134 8.39 0.78 15.56
N ARG A 135 7.41 0.16 16.19
CA ARG A 135 7.58 -0.42 17.52
C ARG A 135 8.32 -1.76 17.47
N ALA A 136 9.09 -2.04 18.52
CA ALA A 136 9.72 -3.35 18.70
C ALA A 136 8.66 -4.47 18.70
N GLY A 137 8.93 -5.57 18.01
CA GLY A 137 8.00 -6.70 17.95
C GLY A 137 6.78 -6.47 17.04
N SER A 138 6.88 -5.57 16.07
CA SER A 138 5.78 -5.26 15.14
C SER A 138 5.33 -6.46 14.28
N GLY A 139 6.15 -7.49 14.15
CA GLY A 139 5.86 -8.67 13.31
C GLY A 139 6.10 -8.45 11.82
N LEU A 140 6.68 -7.33 11.44
CA LEU A 140 6.98 -7.02 10.04
C LEU A 140 8.19 -7.83 9.55
N ARG A 141 8.03 -8.67 8.52
CA ARG A 141 9.09 -9.51 7.96
C ARG A 141 9.91 -8.88 6.84
N ILE A 142 9.52 -7.71 6.39
CA ILE A 142 10.13 -7.00 5.26
C ILE A 142 10.60 -5.61 5.68
N PRO A 143 11.53 -4.99 4.93
CA PRO A 143 11.91 -3.61 5.18
C PRO A 143 10.74 -2.64 5.07
N LEU A 144 10.76 -1.63 5.92
CA LEU A 144 9.83 -0.51 5.91
C LEU A 144 10.55 0.74 5.45
N THR A 145 10.03 1.38 4.40
CA THR A 145 10.46 2.70 3.96
C THR A 145 9.40 3.72 4.35
N ILE A 146 9.81 4.75 5.07
CA ILE A 146 8.95 5.84 5.50
C ILE A 146 9.27 7.09 4.68
N VAL A 147 8.28 7.59 3.95
CA VAL A 147 8.43 8.76 3.10
C VAL A 147 7.80 9.98 3.80
N PRO A 148 8.58 11.03 4.11
CA PRO A 148 8.04 12.22 4.76
C PRO A 148 6.96 12.90 3.91
N GLY A 149 5.85 13.27 4.55
CA GLY A 149 4.72 13.92 3.89
C GLY A 149 4.98 15.36 3.44
N ALA A 150 6.03 16.00 3.98
CA ALA A 150 6.41 17.36 3.62
C ALA A 150 7.29 17.45 2.35
N LEU A 151 7.77 16.32 1.83
CA LEU A 151 8.59 16.34 0.61
C LEU A 151 7.78 16.74 -0.62
N SER A 152 8.39 17.57 -1.46
CA SER A 152 7.83 17.87 -2.78
C SER A 152 8.04 16.71 -3.75
N GLU A 153 7.31 16.71 -4.86
CA GLU A 153 7.49 15.72 -5.92
C GLU A 153 8.91 15.69 -6.45
N ALA A 154 9.54 16.88 -6.65
CA ALA A 154 10.90 16.99 -7.12
C ALA A 154 11.91 16.38 -6.12
N GLU A 155 11.70 16.62 -4.83
CA GLU A 155 12.53 16.03 -3.77
C GLU A 155 12.39 14.50 -3.74
N ILE A 156 11.16 13.97 -3.88
CA ILE A 156 10.92 12.53 -3.95
C ILE A 156 11.61 11.93 -5.18
N ASP A 157 11.49 12.56 -6.33
CA ASP A 157 12.12 12.09 -7.57
C ASP A 157 13.65 12.06 -7.46
N ALA A 158 14.23 13.00 -6.73
CA ALA A 158 15.68 13.06 -6.54
C ALA A 158 16.22 11.93 -5.66
N ILE A 159 15.43 11.43 -4.71
CA ILE A 159 15.86 10.40 -3.74
C ILE A 159 15.37 8.99 -4.07
N SER A 160 14.48 8.85 -5.01
CA SER A 160 13.90 7.55 -5.37
C SER A 160 14.55 6.84 -6.60
#